data_089da6b28df3f1462de55f6b5177b898
#
_entry.id   089da6b28df3f1462de55f6b5177b898
#
_cell.length_a   1.000
_cell.length_b   1.000
_cell.length_c   1.000
_cell.angle_alpha   90.00
_cell.angle_beta   90.00
_cell.angle_gamma   90.00
#
_symmetry.space_group_name_H-M   'P 1'
#
loop_
_entity.id
_entity.type
_entity.pdbx_description
1 polymer ?
#
loop_
_entity_poly.entity_id
_entity_poly.type
_entity_poly.pdbx_seq_one_letter_code
_entity_poly.pdbx_strand_id
1 'polypeptide(L)'
;FNALNDATPYLLERGRAMAKDFPQYFSDRCIHLPDFITAVNGELSAYLLRRQYRRQLEETRRSARGQYAQLSELLTATAAGLGESVPASGAAGILTRERESAPPCQVGAALRPKEGETVCGDTLVSFQREDGLWCLLLADGMGSGEPARKESALTCRLLRQFLEAGIEPEAALKTLNAAMALRGAETGSFTTIDLCAFQPSTGEAAFYKFGAAPSYLKKGGTVRRVTGGSLPAGLRGTPASPDVTTVRLEPGSFA
;
A
#
# COMPACT_ATOMS: atom_id res chain seq x y z
N PHE A 1 18.35 17.56 -39.44
CA PHE A 1 17.84 16.45 -38.60
C PHE A 1 18.83 15.27 -38.67
N ASN A 2 19.28 14.86 -39.86
CA ASN A 2 20.20 13.74 -40.06
C ASN A 2 21.55 13.97 -39.33
N ALA A 3 22.14 15.18 -39.44
CA ALA A 3 23.41 15.51 -38.78
C ALA A 3 23.38 15.32 -37.25
N LEU A 4 22.25 15.60 -36.60
CA LEU A 4 22.08 15.38 -35.15
C LEU A 4 21.90 13.88 -34.82
N ASN A 5 21.14 13.16 -35.63
CA ASN A 5 20.94 11.71 -35.47
C ASN A 5 22.27 10.95 -35.57
N ASP A 6 23.10 11.28 -36.54
CA ASP A 6 24.39 10.65 -36.76
C ASP A 6 25.37 10.93 -35.61
N ALA A 7 25.32 12.15 -35.03
CA ALA A 7 26.15 12.52 -33.90
C ALA A 7 25.67 11.98 -32.54
N THR A 8 24.39 11.67 -32.39
CA THR A 8 23.75 11.30 -31.10
C THR A 8 24.49 10.21 -30.32
N PRO A 9 24.89 9.06 -30.90
CA PRO A 9 25.61 8.02 -30.16
C PRO A 9 26.89 8.53 -29.50
N TYR A 10 27.67 9.29 -30.25
CA TYR A 10 28.93 9.85 -29.76
C TYR A 10 28.74 10.94 -28.72
N LEU A 11 27.67 11.75 -28.86
CA LEU A 11 27.31 12.77 -27.88
C LEU A 11 26.89 12.15 -26.53
N LEU A 12 26.14 11.07 -26.59
CA LEU A 12 25.69 10.35 -25.38
C LEU A 12 26.85 9.66 -24.65
N GLU A 13 27.85 9.16 -25.38
CA GLU A 13 29.03 8.53 -24.80
C GLU A 13 29.97 9.59 -24.18
N ARG A 14 30.22 10.67 -24.89
CA ARG A 14 31.13 11.73 -24.44
C ARG A 14 30.53 12.69 -23.44
N GLY A 15 29.23 12.84 -23.42
CA GLY A 15 28.49 13.76 -22.53
C GLY A 15 28.57 15.23 -22.94
N ARG A 16 29.14 15.54 -24.09
CA ARG A 16 29.30 16.92 -24.58
C ARG A 16 29.37 16.97 -26.12
N ALA A 17 28.69 17.95 -26.71
CA ALA A 17 28.73 18.26 -28.13
C ALA A 17 29.78 19.30 -28.42
N MET A 18 30.53 19.13 -29.54
CA MET A 18 31.50 20.10 -30.10
C MET A 18 31.21 20.28 -31.58
N ALA A 19 31.68 21.39 -32.17
CA ALA A 19 31.50 21.68 -33.60
C ALA A 19 31.98 20.55 -34.51
N LYS A 20 33.09 19.90 -34.19
CA LYS A 20 33.68 18.79 -34.93
C LYS A 20 32.85 17.51 -34.95
N ASP A 21 31.86 17.38 -34.07
CA ASP A 21 30.99 16.21 -33.99
C ASP A 21 29.87 16.26 -35.04
N PHE A 22 29.74 17.39 -35.72
CA PHE A 22 28.77 17.60 -36.79
C PHE A 22 29.45 17.60 -38.16
N PRO A 23 28.77 17.11 -39.21
CA PRO A 23 29.31 17.10 -40.56
C PRO A 23 29.68 18.50 -41.03
N GLN A 24 30.78 18.61 -41.80
CA GLN A 24 31.31 19.90 -42.27
C GLN A 24 30.27 20.71 -43.07
N TYR A 25 29.46 20.02 -43.90
CA TYR A 25 28.39 20.69 -44.67
C TYR A 25 27.36 21.38 -43.78
N PHE A 26 27.15 20.90 -42.54
CA PHE A 26 26.26 21.50 -41.55
C PHE A 26 26.95 22.68 -40.86
N SER A 27 28.18 22.50 -40.43
CA SER A 27 28.98 23.53 -39.74
C SER A 27 29.20 24.75 -40.61
N ASP A 28 29.46 24.56 -41.92
CA ASP A 28 29.72 25.66 -42.87
C ASP A 28 28.46 26.47 -43.23
N ARG A 29 27.27 25.89 -43.07
CA ARG A 29 26.00 26.52 -43.43
C ARG A 29 25.22 27.08 -42.22
N CYS A 30 25.55 26.65 -41.01
CA CYS A 30 24.83 27.05 -39.81
C CYS A 30 25.43 28.31 -39.21
N ILE A 31 24.83 29.48 -39.50
CA ILE A 31 25.23 30.77 -38.95
C ILE A 31 25.09 30.87 -37.43
N HIS A 32 24.25 30.03 -36.81
CA HIS A 32 24.00 29.97 -35.37
C HIS A 32 24.62 28.70 -34.73
N LEU A 33 25.69 28.16 -35.31
CA LEU A 33 26.33 26.91 -34.81
C LEU A 33 26.71 26.99 -33.31
N PRO A 34 27.26 28.09 -32.77
CA PRO A 34 27.58 28.18 -31.33
C PRO A 34 26.36 28.09 -30.45
N ASP A 35 25.25 28.75 -30.81
CA ASP A 35 24.00 28.74 -30.05
C ASP A 35 23.36 27.36 -30.10
N PHE A 36 23.40 26.73 -31.28
CA PHE A 36 22.94 25.36 -31.46
C PHE A 36 23.71 24.37 -30.59
N ILE A 37 25.05 24.45 -30.56
CA ILE A 37 25.89 23.58 -29.72
C ILE A 37 25.60 23.84 -28.24
N THR A 38 25.36 25.07 -27.83
CA THR A 38 25.01 25.43 -26.45
C THR A 38 23.65 24.83 -26.06
N ALA A 39 22.66 24.92 -26.93
CA ALA A 39 21.33 24.33 -26.71
C ALA A 39 21.40 22.78 -26.61
N VAL A 40 22.13 22.13 -27.55
CA VAL A 40 22.38 20.69 -27.54
C VAL A 40 23.06 20.25 -26.24
N ASN A 41 24.06 20.98 -25.77
CA ASN A 41 24.74 20.65 -24.50
C ASN A 41 23.84 20.83 -23.30
N GLY A 42 22.95 21.81 -23.30
CA GLY A 42 21.94 21.99 -22.24
C GLY A 42 20.99 20.79 -22.15
N GLU A 43 20.42 20.39 -23.29
CA GLU A 43 19.50 19.21 -23.33
C GLU A 43 20.22 17.89 -23.02
N LEU A 44 21.45 17.73 -23.53
CA LEU A 44 22.26 16.54 -23.25
C LEU A 44 22.59 16.42 -21.77
N SER A 45 22.95 17.50 -21.11
CA SER A 45 23.22 17.54 -19.67
C SER A 45 21.96 17.18 -18.87
N ALA A 46 20.82 17.76 -19.24
CA ALA A 46 19.54 17.48 -18.62
C ALA A 46 19.12 16.01 -18.83
N TYR A 47 19.36 15.45 -20.03
CA TYR A 47 19.07 14.04 -20.32
C TYR A 47 19.95 13.09 -19.51
N LEU A 48 21.27 13.33 -19.46
CA LEU A 48 22.23 12.51 -18.72
C LEU A 48 21.94 12.54 -17.22
N LEU A 49 21.61 13.71 -16.67
CA LEU A 49 21.22 13.88 -15.29
C LEU A 49 19.96 13.07 -14.99
N ARG A 50 18.91 13.21 -15.82
CA ARG A 50 17.66 12.40 -15.68
C ARG A 50 17.93 10.89 -15.76
N ARG A 51 18.82 10.46 -16.66
CA ARG A 51 19.22 9.06 -16.81
C ARG A 51 19.96 8.55 -15.58
N GLN A 52 20.86 9.36 -15.01
CA GLN A 52 21.57 9.02 -13.76
C GLN A 52 20.61 8.89 -12.59
N TYR A 53 19.69 9.85 -12.41
CA TYR A 53 18.66 9.77 -11.35
C TYR A 53 17.77 8.56 -11.49
N ARG A 54 17.35 8.19 -12.69
CA ARG A 54 16.57 6.97 -12.92
C ARG A 54 17.34 5.74 -12.49
N ARG A 55 18.61 5.61 -12.86
CA ARG A 55 19.45 4.49 -12.45
C ARG A 55 19.61 4.41 -10.93
N GLN A 56 19.93 5.50 -10.28
CA GLN A 56 20.04 5.54 -8.82
C GLN A 56 18.72 5.18 -8.15
N LEU A 57 17.61 5.66 -8.67
CA LEU A 57 16.29 5.32 -8.16
C LEU A 57 15.97 3.84 -8.32
N GLU A 58 16.30 3.24 -9.48
CA GLU A 58 16.12 1.80 -9.72
C GLU A 58 17.01 0.95 -8.81
N GLU A 59 18.26 1.34 -8.60
CA GLU A 59 19.19 0.67 -7.69
C GLU A 59 18.71 0.74 -6.24
N THR A 60 18.29 1.92 -5.79
CA THR A 60 17.72 2.11 -4.45
C THR A 60 16.46 1.27 -4.25
N ARG A 61 15.57 1.23 -5.25
CA ARG A 61 14.37 0.40 -5.23
C ARG A 61 14.69 -1.09 -5.20
N ARG A 62 15.68 -1.53 -5.99
CA ARG A 62 16.12 -2.94 -5.99
C ARG A 62 16.68 -3.34 -4.66
N SER A 63 17.53 -2.49 -4.03
CA SER A 63 18.07 -2.70 -2.69
C SER A 63 16.96 -2.78 -1.64
N ALA A 64 16.04 -1.82 -1.64
CA ALA A 64 14.90 -1.82 -0.73
C ALA A 64 14.03 -3.08 -0.88
N ARG A 65 13.73 -3.51 -2.11
CA ARG A 65 13.00 -4.77 -2.36
C ARG A 65 13.72 -5.98 -1.80
N GLY A 66 15.06 -6.05 -1.95
CA GLY A 66 15.87 -7.13 -1.38
C GLY A 66 15.76 -7.16 0.14
N GLN A 67 15.85 -6.01 0.79
CA GLN A 67 15.72 -5.89 2.25
C GLN A 67 14.33 -6.29 2.74
N TYR A 68 13.26 -5.87 2.03
CA TYR A 68 11.90 -6.26 2.39
C TYR A 68 11.63 -7.75 2.15
N ALA A 69 12.18 -8.34 1.09
CA ALA A 69 12.08 -9.79 0.86
C ALA A 69 12.75 -10.57 1.98
N GLN A 70 13.94 -10.17 2.40
CA GLN A 70 14.65 -10.77 3.53
C GLN A 70 13.88 -10.59 4.85
N LEU A 71 13.33 -9.41 5.10
CA LEU A 71 12.49 -9.15 6.29
C LEU A 71 11.25 -10.03 6.30
N SER A 72 10.57 -10.15 5.16
CA SER A 72 9.40 -11.03 5.01
C SER A 72 9.75 -12.51 5.25
N GLU A 73 10.89 -12.95 4.73
CA GLU A 73 11.38 -14.31 4.93
C GLU A 73 11.73 -14.59 6.40
N LEU A 74 12.41 -13.63 7.06
CA LEU A 74 12.70 -13.69 8.49
C LEU A 74 11.44 -13.73 9.34
N LEU A 75 10.45 -12.89 9.05
CA LEU A 75 9.16 -12.87 9.75
C LEU A 75 8.41 -14.20 9.56
N THR A 76 8.42 -14.75 8.34
CA THR A 76 7.80 -16.04 8.05
C THR A 76 8.50 -17.19 8.79
N ALA A 77 9.83 -17.19 8.80
CA ALA A 77 10.63 -18.18 9.52
C ALA A 77 10.42 -18.09 11.05
N THR A 78 10.35 -16.86 11.57
CA THR A 78 10.08 -16.62 13.00
C THR A 78 8.68 -17.09 13.40
N ALA A 79 7.68 -16.81 12.56
CA ALA A 79 6.31 -17.27 12.78
C ALA A 79 6.21 -18.80 12.73
N ALA A 80 6.91 -19.46 11.81
CA ALA A 80 6.99 -20.93 11.76
C ALA A 80 7.67 -21.52 13.00
N GLY A 81 8.76 -20.89 13.48
CA GLY A 81 9.47 -21.33 14.68
C GLY A 81 8.67 -21.13 15.98
N LEU A 82 7.77 -20.17 16.05
CA LEU A 82 6.86 -19.97 17.18
C LEU A 82 5.75 -21.01 17.22
N GLY A 83 5.34 -21.57 16.06
CA GLY A 83 4.34 -22.64 15.97
C GLY A 83 4.83 -24.00 16.48
N GLU A 84 6.15 -24.24 16.50
CA GLU A 84 6.73 -25.53 16.94
C GLU A 84 7.05 -25.60 18.45
N SER A 85 6.98 -24.48 19.17
CA SER A 85 7.41 -24.40 20.58
C SER A 85 6.27 -24.46 21.61
N VAL A 86 5.05 -24.81 21.24
CA VAL A 86 3.97 -25.12 22.20
C VAL A 86 3.97 -26.62 22.46
N PRO A 87 4.49 -27.11 23.62
CA PRO A 87 4.35 -28.52 23.97
C PRO A 87 2.86 -28.82 24.16
N ALA A 88 2.34 -29.78 23.43
CA ALA A 88 1.05 -30.36 23.67
C ALA A 88 1.10 -31.07 25.05
N SER A 89 1.02 -30.28 26.11
CA SER A 89 0.79 -30.82 27.46
C SER A 89 -0.68 -31.14 27.60
N GLY A 90 -0.96 -32.43 27.55
CA GLY A 90 -2.30 -32.96 27.77
C GLY A 90 -2.86 -32.51 29.11
N ALA A 91 -3.93 -31.76 29.04
CA ALA A 91 -4.94 -31.73 30.11
C ALA A 91 -6.25 -32.11 29.47
N ALA A 92 -6.63 -33.38 29.63
CA ALA A 92 -7.98 -33.81 29.51
C ALA A 92 -8.80 -33.09 30.59
N GLY A 93 -9.17 -31.86 30.32
CA GLY A 93 -10.08 -31.02 31.08
C GLY A 93 -11.47 -31.16 30.48
N ILE A 94 -12.36 -31.72 31.28
CA ILE A 94 -13.81 -31.85 31.20
C ILE A 94 -14.39 -30.81 30.23
N LEU A 95 -14.90 -31.29 29.09
CA LEU A 95 -15.77 -30.55 28.20
C LEU A 95 -17.11 -30.31 28.93
N THR A 96 -17.18 -29.32 29.79
CA THR A 96 -18.44 -28.65 30.07
C THR A 96 -18.85 -27.98 28.77
N ARG A 97 -19.83 -28.58 28.13
CA ARG A 97 -20.53 -28.01 26.97
C ARG A 97 -21.19 -26.73 27.46
N GLU A 98 -20.38 -25.63 27.45
CA GLU A 98 -20.94 -24.30 27.64
C GLU A 98 -21.93 -24.08 26.50
N ARG A 99 -23.12 -23.63 26.86
CA ARG A 99 -24.13 -23.18 25.93
C ARG A 99 -23.44 -22.31 24.90
N GLU A 100 -23.62 -22.62 23.61
CA GLU A 100 -23.26 -21.72 22.53
C GLU A 100 -23.93 -20.36 22.79
N SER A 101 -23.23 -19.48 23.48
CA SER A 101 -23.64 -18.08 23.58
C SER A 101 -23.59 -17.53 22.17
N ALA A 102 -24.62 -16.81 21.79
CA ALA A 102 -24.61 -16.08 20.50
C ALA A 102 -23.27 -15.35 20.34
N PRO A 103 -22.69 -15.33 19.13
CA PRO A 103 -21.40 -14.68 18.92
C PRO A 103 -21.49 -13.23 19.43
N PRO A 104 -20.41 -12.71 20.03
CA PRO A 104 -20.39 -11.38 20.65
C PRO A 104 -20.69 -10.25 19.67
N CYS A 105 -20.58 -10.51 18.39
CA CYS A 105 -21.00 -9.60 17.32
C CYS A 105 -21.46 -10.38 16.09
N GLN A 106 -22.30 -9.73 15.28
CA GLN A 106 -22.71 -10.23 13.97
C GLN A 106 -22.22 -9.28 12.90
N VAL A 107 -21.69 -9.81 11.82
CA VAL A 107 -21.19 -9.04 10.69
C VAL A 107 -22.04 -9.33 9.46
N GLY A 108 -22.59 -8.27 8.86
CA GLY A 108 -23.24 -8.34 7.55
C GLY A 108 -22.35 -7.66 6.51
N ALA A 109 -22.25 -8.24 5.32
CA ALA A 109 -21.47 -7.69 4.22
C ALA A 109 -22.28 -7.68 2.93
N ALA A 110 -22.13 -6.61 2.15
CA ALA A 110 -22.66 -6.50 0.79
C ALA A 110 -21.64 -5.82 -0.10
N LEU A 111 -21.36 -6.41 -1.25
CA LEU A 111 -20.46 -5.86 -2.26
C LEU A 111 -21.24 -5.77 -3.57
N ARG A 112 -21.16 -4.61 -4.24
CA ARG A 112 -21.81 -4.38 -5.52
C ARG A 112 -20.80 -3.86 -6.54
N PRO A 113 -20.64 -4.52 -7.69
CA PRO A 113 -19.82 -4.00 -8.79
C PRO A 113 -20.35 -2.62 -9.25
N LYS A 114 -19.43 -1.77 -9.69
CA LYS A 114 -19.77 -0.55 -10.40
C LYS A 114 -20.50 -0.89 -11.70
N GLU A 115 -21.37 0.00 -12.16
CA GLU A 115 -22.07 -0.16 -13.44
C GLU A 115 -21.07 -0.38 -14.59
N GLY A 116 -21.30 -1.43 -15.39
CA GLY A 116 -20.39 -1.85 -16.46
C GLY A 116 -19.26 -2.78 -16.02
N GLU A 117 -19.08 -3.05 -14.73
CA GLU A 117 -18.08 -3.96 -14.21
C GLU A 117 -18.68 -5.32 -13.79
N THR A 118 -17.91 -6.38 -13.91
CA THR A 118 -18.34 -7.73 -13.51
C THR A 118 -17.98 -8.06 -12.07
N VAL A 119 -17.00 -7.36 -11.49
CA VAL A 119 -16.52 -7.56 -10.12
C VAL A 119 -16.45 -6.24 -9.37
N CYS A 120 -16.68 -6.30 -8.05
CA CYS A 120 -16.47 -5.14 -7.17
C CYS A 120 -14.97 -4.92 -6.95
N GLY A 121 -14.50 -3.68 -7.05
CA GLY A 121 -13.13 -3.28 -6.75
C GLY A 121 -12.78 -3.40 -5.27
N ASP A 122 -13.80 -3.35 -4.39
CA ASP A 122 -13.62 -3.42 -2.95
C ASP A 122 -13.41 -4.85 -2.47
N THR A 123 -12.73 -4.98 -1.35
CA THR A 123 -12.60 -6.24 -0.61
C THR A 123 -12.96 -6.01 0.85
N LEU A 124 -13.79 -6.89 1.38
CA LEU A 124 -14.14 -6.95 2.79
C LEU A 124 -13.68 -8.28 3.37
N VAL A 125 -13.06 -8.23 4.56
CA VAL A 125 -12.64 -9.41 5.33
C VAL A 125 -13.02 -9.20 6.78
N SER A 126 -13.61 -10.25 7.41
CA SER A 126 -13.91 -10.29 8.82
C SER A 126 -13.33 -11.56 9.43
N PHE A 127 -12.62 -11.43 10.54
CA PHE A 127 -12.01 -12.56 11.24
C PHE A 127 -11.82 -12.23 12.72
N GLN A 128 -11.66 -13.26 13.54
CA GLN A 128 -11.31 -13.14 14.94
C GLN A 128 -9.91 -13.67 15.16
N ARG A 129 -9.10 -12.94 15.91
CA ARG A 129 -7.77 -13.37 16.38
C ARG A 129 -7.90 -14.33 17.56
N GLU A 130 -6.82 -15.06 17.87
CA GLU A 130 -6.77 -15.99 19.00
C GLU A 130 -6.96 -15.31 20.36
N ASP A 131 -6.56 -14.05 20.50
CA ASP A 131 -6.75 -13.21 21.70
C ASP A 131 -8.19 -12.64 21.82
N GLY A 132 -9.08 -13.04 20.92
CA GLY A 132 -10.48 -12.63 20.92
C GLY A 132 -10.77 -11.32 20.20
N LEU A 133 -9.75 -10.61 19.68
CA LEU A 133 -9.93 -9.38 18.92
C LEU A 133 -10.64 -9.67 17.58
N TRP A 134 -11.76 -9.01 17.34
CA TRP A 134 -12.47 -9.04 16.07
C TRP A 134 -11.94 -7.95 15.14
N CYS A 135 -11.61 -8.33 13.93
CA CYS A 135 -11.13 -7.44 12.89
C CYS A 135 -12.09 -7.42 11.70
N LEU A 136 -12.60 -6.25 11.37
CA LEU A 136 -13.35 -5.97 10.15
C LEU A 136 -12.51 -5.05 9.29
N LEU A 137 -12.18 -5.49 8.10
CA LEU A 137 -11.30 -4.79 7.18
C LEU A 137 -12.01 -4.58 5.85
N LEU A 138 -12.15 -3.32 5.46
CA LEU A 138 -12.62 -2.90 4.16
C LEU A 138 -11.49 -2.16 3.43
N ALA A 139 -11.20 -2.57 2.22
CA ALA A 139 -10.25 -1.91 1.35
C ALA A 139 -10.88 -1.63 -0.02
N ASP A 140 -10.73 -0.42 -0.52
CA ASP A 140 -11.16 0.01 -1.85
C ASP A 140 -9.90 0.29 -2.69
N GLY A 141 -9.71 -0.52 -3.74
CA GLY A 141 -8.59 -0.40 -4.67
C GLY A 141 -8.79 0.70 -5.69
N MET A 142 -7.72 1.37 -6.06
CA MET A 142 -7.78 2.43 -7.07
C MET A 142 -8.38 1.95 -8.39
N GLY A 143 -9.38 2.69 -8.89
CA GLY A 143 -10.03 2.42 -10.18
C GLY A 143 -11.31 1.63 -10.05
N SER A 144 -11.54 0.65 -10.91
CA SER A 144 -12.72 -0.22 -10.90
C SER A 144 -12.41 -1.60 -11.46
N GLY A 145 -13.32 -2.54 -11.23
CA GLY A 145 -13.24 -3.89 -11.78
C GLY A 145 -12.07 -4.72 -11.24
N GLU A 146 -11.57 -5.62 -12.08
CA GLU A 146 -10.55 -6.60 -11.70
C GLU A 146 -9.20 -5.99 -11.25
N PRO A 147 -8.67 -4.90 -11.83
CA PRO A 147 -7.45 -4.29 -11.34
C PRO A 147 -7.60 -3.76 -9.90
N ALA A 148 -8.68 -3.03 -9.61
CA ALA A 148 -8.98 -2.50 -8.28
C ALA A 148 -9.18 -3.65 -7.27
N ARG A 149 -9.88 -4.72 -7.68
CA ARG A 149 -10.08 -5.93 -6.88
C ARG A 149 -8.77 -6.61 -6.48
N LYS A 150 -7.79 -6.70 -7.40
CA LYS A 150 -6.47 -7.27 -7.09
C LYS A 150 -5.72 -6.47 -6.04
N GLU A 151 -5.78 -5.15 -6.12
CA GLU A 151 -5.14 -4.26 -5.15
C GLU A 151 -5.78 -4.37 -3.76
N SER A 152 -7.11 -4.25 -3.69
CA SER A 152 -7.84 -4.35 -2.43
C SER A 152 -7.69 -5.74 -1.78
N ALA A 153 -7.75 -6.82 -2.58
CA ALA A 153 -7.58 -8.18 -2.09
C ALA A 153 -6.17 -8.45 -1.57
N LEU A 154 -5.13 -7.92 -2.24
CA LEU A 154 -3.75 -8.03 -1.76
C LEU A 154 -3.57 -7.27 -0.44
N THR A 155 -4.11 -6.06 -0.35
CA THR A 155 -4.10 -5.23 0.85
C THR A 155 -4.75 -5.96 2.03
N CYS A 156 -5.96 -6.48 1.84
CA CYS A 156 -6.69 -7.24 2.86
C CYS A 156 -5.93 -8.50 3.29
N ARG A 157 -5.39 -9.24 2.34
CA ARG A 157 -4.65 -10.48 2.63
C ARG A 157 -3.39 -10.21 3.46
N LEU A 158 -2.58 -9.22 3.08
CA LEU A 158 -1.36 -8.89 3.81
C LEU A 158 -1.67 -8.37 5.23
N LEU A 159 -2.65 -7.47 5.34
CA LEU A 159 -3.03 -6.92 6.63
C LEU A 159 -3.61 -7.99 7.55
N ARG A 160 -4.43 -8.90 7.03
CA ARG A 160 -4.94 -10.04 7.77
C ARG A 160 -3.79 -10.92 8.31
N GLN A 161 -2.80 -11.25 7.47
CA GLN A 161 -1.65 -12.06 7.90
C GLN A 161 -0.86 -11.38 9.02
N PHE A 162 -0.63 -10.06 8.95
CA PHE A 162 0.04 -9.32 10.02
C PHE A 162 -0.76 -9.36 11.32
N LEU A 163 -2.07 -9.14 11.24
CA LEU A 163 -2.94 -9.13 12.41
C LEU A 163 -3.07 -10.53 13.03
N GLU A 164 -3.21 -11.59 12.23
CA GLU A 164 -3.24 -12.99 12.70
C GLU A 164 -1.89 -13.41 13.32
N ALA A 165 -0.77 -12.86 12.86
CA ALA A 165 0.55 -13.04 13.48
C ALA A 165 0.73 -12.26 14.79
N GLY A 166 -0.31 -11.58 15.28
CA GLY A 166 -0.28 -10.83 16.55
C GLY A 166 0.35 -9.45 16.45
N ILE A 167 0.65 -8.95 15.24
CA ILE A 167 1.15 -7.59 15.08
C ILE A 167 0.02 -6.61 15.40
N GLU A 168 0.35 -5.57 16.19
CA GLU A 168 -0.60 -4.53 16.55
C GLU A 168 -1.15 -3.79 15.32
N PRO A 169 -2.46 -3.44 15.29
CA PRO A 169 -3.12 -2.88 14.11
C PRO A 169 -2.41 -1.65 13.54
N GLU A 170 -1.98 -0.73 14.39
CA GLU A 170 -1.30 0.48 13.93
C GLU A 170 0.06 0.17 13.30
N ALA A 171 0.84 -0.74 13.88
CA ALA A 171 2.14 -1.18 13.36
C ALA A 171 1.98 -1.91 12.02
N ALA A 172 0.98 -2.81 11.92
CA ALA A 172 0.66 -3.53 10.69
C ALA A 172 0.28 -2.55 9.56
N LEU A 173 -0.55 -1.57 9.84
CA LEU A 173 -0.97 -0.54 8.88
C LEU A 173 0.19 0.37 8.44
N LYS A 174 1.05 0.79 9.37
CA LYS A 174 2.26 1.57 9.04
C LYS A 174 3.19 0.81 8.09
N THR A 175 3.43 -0.47 8.39
CA THR A 175 4.28 -1.35 7.57
C THR A 175 3.68 -1.54 6.19
N LEU A 176 2.38 -1.81 6.12
CA LEU A 176 1.67 -1.98 4.86
C LEU A 176 1.69 -0.69 4.02
N ASN A 177 1.40 0.47 4.62
CA ASN A 177 1.45 1.76 3.93
C ASN A 177 2.85 2.04 3.35
N ALA A 178 3.91 1.79 4.11
CA ALA A 178 5.28 1.95 3.63
C ALA A 178 5.60 1.02 2.44
N ALA A 179 5.20 -0.25 2.50
CA ALA A 179 5.36 -1.22 1.42
C ALA A 179 4.56 -0.82 0.16
N MET A 180 3.32 -0.35 0.35
CA MET A 180 2.47 0.14 -0.75
C MET A 180 3.03 1.42 -1.38
N ALA A 181 3.58 2.35 -0.60
CA ALA A 181 4.18 3.58 -1.12
C ALA A 181 5.39 3.29 -2.02
N LEU A 182 6.21 2.28 -1.68
CA LEU A 182 7.33 1.83 -2.52
C LEU A 182 6.82 1.23 -3.85
N ARG A 183 5.78 0.40 -3.80
CA ARG A 183 5.17 -0.20 -4.98
C ARG A 183 4.39 0.84 -5.80
N GLY A 184 3.62 1.69 -5.14
CA GLY A 184 2.81 2.74 -5.75
C GLY A 184 3.64 3.77 -6.52
N ALA A 185 4.89 3.99 -6.13
CA ALA A 185 5.81 4.85 -6.88
C ALA A 185 6.10 4.34 -8.30
N GLU A 186 5.93 3.03 -8.56
CA GLU A 186 6.10 2.42 -9.89
C GLU A 186 4.79 2.30 -10.65
N THR A 187 3.72 1.90 -9.95
CA THR A 187 2.42 1.54 -10.55
C THR A 187 1.39 2.66 -10.47
N GLY A 188 1.62 3.67 -9.62
CA GLY A 188 0.62 4.67 -9.27
C GLY A 188 -0.51 4.15 -8.39
N SER A 189 -0.44 2.89 -7.94
CA SER A 189 -1.52 2.24 -7.20
C SER A 189 -1.58 2.70 -5.76
N PHE A 190 -2.79 2.91 -5.26
CA PHE A 190 -3.08 3.19 -3.85
C PHE A 190 -4.40 2.53 -3.47
N THR A 191 -4.64 2.40 -2.17
CA THR A 191 -5.85 1.73 -1.66
C THR A 191 -6.33 2.46 -0.41
N THR A 192 -7.64 2.68 -0.30
CA THR A 192 -8.21 3.12 0.98
C THR A 192 -8.29 1.94 1.93
N ILE A 193 -8.12 2.19 3.22
CA ILE A 193 -8.21 1.15 4.24
C ILE A 193 -9.09 1.66 5.39
N ASP A 194 -10.09 0.87 5.75
CA ASP A 194 -10.91 1.03 6.94
C ASP A 194 -10.83 -0.27 7.76
N LEU A 195 -10.14 -0.21 8.89
CA LEU A 195 -10.03 -1.33 9.81
C LEU A 195 -10.75 -0.98 11.11
N CYS A 196 -11.73 -1.78 11.48
CA CYS A 196 -12.31 -1.78 12.83
C CYS A 196 -11.74 -2.98 13.60
N ALA A 197 -11.03 -2.70 14.68
CA ALA A 197 -10.54 -3.68 15.65
C ALA A 197 -11.41 -3.58 16.90
N PHE A 198 -12.22 -4.61 17.16
CA PHE A 198 -13.19 -4.66 18.25
C PHE A 198 -12.82 -5.73 19.28
N GLN A 199 -12.70 -5.34 20.55
CA GLN A 199 -12.46 -6.24 21.65
C GLN A 199 -13.76 -6.49 22.43
N PRO A 200 -14.41 -7.65 22.25
CA PRO A 200 -15.71 -7.93 22.86
C PRO A 200 -15.69 -7.92 24.40
N SER A 201 -14.57 -8.34 25.00
CA SER A 201 -14.42 -8.43 26.47
C SER A 201 -14.49 -7.05 27.16
N THR A 202 -14.03 -6.00 26.47
CA THR A 202 -14.03 -4.61 27.00
C THR A 202 -15.09 -3.71 26.36
N GLY A 203 -15.62 -4.14 25.19
CA GLY A 203 -16.48 -3.33 24.34
C GLY A 203 -15.73 -2.22 23.58
N GLU A 204 -14.40 -2.21 23.61
CA GLU A 204 -13.59 -1.22 22.93
C GLU A 204 -13.49 -1.54 21.42
N ALA A 205 -13.72 -0.52 20.59
CA ALA A 205 -13.56 -0.59 19.14
C ALA A 205 -12.65 0.55 18.67
N ALA A 206 -11.57 0.22 18.00
CA ALA A 206 -10.67 1.17 17.39
C ALA A 206 -10.84 1.14 15.86
N PHE A 207 -11.08 2.31 15.28
CA PHE A 207 -11.19 2.52 13.85
C PHE A 207 -9.90 3.14 13.33
N TYR A 208 -9.27 2.48 12.39
CA TYR A 208 -8.04 2.92 11.72
C TYR A 208 -8.36 3.22 10.27
N LYS A 209 -8.06 4.43 9.80
CA LYS A 209 -8.42 4.85 8.44
C LYS A 209 -7.23 5.39 7.67
N PHE A 210 -7.12 4.95 6.41
CA PHE A 210 -6.31 5.57 5.38
C PHE A 210 -7.20 5.94 4.20
N GLY A 211 -7.55 7.21 4.07
CA GLY A 211 -8.37 7.75 2.97
C GLY A 211 -9.76 7.12 2.84
N ALA A 212 -10.19 6.39 3.85
CA ALA A 212 -11.44 5.63 3.80
C ALA A 212 -12.68 6.52 4.01
N ALA A 213 -13.79 6.08 3.45
CA ALA A 213 -15.09 6.69 3.66
C ALA A 213 -15.49 6.73 5.14
N PRO A 214 -16.39 7.62 5.55
CA PRO A 214 -16.86 7.69 6.93
C PRO A 214 -17.54 6.39 7.37
N SER A 215 -17.22 5.93 8.60
CA SER A 215 -17.99 4.88 9.28
C SER A 215 -19.06 5.52 10.17
N TYR A 216 -20.14 4.83 10.41
CA TYR A 216 -21.26 5.32 11.20
C TYR A 216 -21.55 4.39 12.38
N LEU A 217 -21.56 4.96 13.57
CA LEU A 217 -21.86 4.23 14.80
C LEU A 217 -23.25 4.62 15.28
N LYS A 218 -24.13 3.64 15.48
CA LYS A 218 -25.43 3.84 16.08
C LYS A 218 -25.45 3.25 17.47
N LYS A 219 -25.77 4.09 18.47
CA LYS A 219 -25.98 3.70 19.86
C LYS A 219 -27.31 4.25 20.32
N GLY A 220 -28.27 3.39 20.64
CA GLY A 220 -29.65 3.81 20.92
C GLY A 220 -30.22 4.63 19.75
N GLY A 221 -30.71 5.83 20.05
CA GLY A 221 -31.26 6.76 19.04
C GLY A 221 -30.21 7.68 18.38
N THR A 222 -28.94 7.61 18.77
CA THR A 222 -27.91 8.53 18.29
C THR A 222 -27.01 7.87 17.25
N VAL A 223 -26.69 8.63 16.19
CA VAL A 223 -25.72 8.22 15.16
C VAL A 223 -24.50 9.14 15.24
N ARG A 224 -23.33 8.55 15.41
CA ARG A 224 -22.05 9.24 15.37
C ARG A 224 -21.29 8.87 14.09
N ARG A 225 -20.65 9.85 13.47
CA ARG A 225 -19.79 9.68 12.31
C ARG A 225 -18.33 9.60 12.74
N VAL A 226 -17.60 8.60 12.23
CA VAL A 226 -16.15 8.43 12.39
C VAL A 226 -15.49 8.70 11.04
N THR A 227 -14.66 9.73 10.99
CA THR A 227 -13.96 10.14 9.76
C THR A 227 -12.47 10.15 9.99
N GLY A 228 -11.69 9.88 8.94
CA GLY A 228 -10.27 10.18 8.85
C GLY A 228 -10.01 11.35 7.91
N GLY A 229 -8.89 12.02 8.06
CA GLY A 229 -8.39 13.07 7.17
C GLY A 229 -7.18 12.64 6.35
N SER A 230 -6.64 11.44 6.61
CA SER A 230 -5.47 10.91 5.91
C SER A 230 -5.76 10.56 4.46
N LEU A 231 -4.71 10.57 3.65
CA LEU A 231 -4.76 10.10 2.26
C LEU A 231 -4.79 8.56 2.20
N PRO A 232 -5.22 7.96 1.07
CA PRO A 232 -5.15 6.52 0.85
C PRO A 232 -3.73 5.95 1.06
N ALA A 233 -3.66 4.71 1.53
CA ALA A 233 -2.40 4.03 1.73
C ALA A 233 -1.66 3.81 0.40
N GLY A 234 -0.35 4.05 0.40
CA GLY A 234 0.49 3.95 -0.78
C GLY A 234 0.52 5.21 -1.66
N LEU A 235 -0.35 6.18 -1.43
CA LEU A 235 -0.34 7.44 -2.16
C LEU A 235 0.83 8.31 -1.67
N ARG A 236 1.49 8.99 -2.60
CA ARG A 236 2.60 9.89 -2.26
C ARG A 236 2.12 11.03 -1.34
N GLY A 237 2.81 11.20 -0.22
CA GLY A 237 2.45 12.19 0.79
C GLY A 237 1.48 11.68 1.87
N THR A 238 1.05 10.42 1.81
CA THR A 238 0.28 9.79 2.89
C THR A 238 1.10 9.78 4.19
N PRO A 239 0.53 10.21 5.32
CA PRO A 239 1.17 10.08 6.63
C PRO A 239 1.57 8.64 6.92
N ALA A 240 2.64 8.44 7.69
CA ALA A 240 3.09 7.10 8.06
C ALA A 240 2.04 6.34 8.89
N SER A 241 1.28 7.06 9.73
CA SER A 241 0.26 6.50 10.62
C SER A 241 -1.16 6.71 10.07
N PRO A 242 -2.07 5.77 10.31
CA PRO A 242 -3.50 5.96 10.03
C PRO A 242 -4.13 6.96 10.98
N ASP A 243 -5.30 7.51 10.61
CA ASP A 243 -6.18 8.16 11.58
C ASP A 243 -6.80 7.11 12.48
N VAL A 244 -6.78 7.35 13.79
CA VAL A 244 -7.30 6.43 14.80
C VAL A 244 -8.41 7.08 15.58
N THR A 245 -9.53 6.39 15.74
CA THR A 245 -10.65 6.80 16.62
C THR A 245 -11.07 5.61 17.46
N THR A 246 -10.97 5.74 18.77
CA THR A 246 -11.43 4.70 19.70
C THR A 246 -12.80 5.08 20.27
N VAL A 247 -13.67 4.09 20.36
CA VAL A 247 -15.03 4.21 20.90
C VAL A 247 -15.36 2.99 21.74
N ARG A 248 -16.34 3.11 22.64
CA ARG A 248 -16.88 1.97 23.38
C ARG A 248 -18.24 1.59 22.80
N LEU A 249 -18.34 0.37 22.32
CA LEU A 249 -19.58 -0.23 21.88
C LEU A 249 -20.26 -0.98 23.04
N GLU A 250 -21.57 -0.94 23.09
CA GLU A 250 -22.40 -1.61 24.06
C GLU A 250 -23.32 -2.61 23.34
N PRO A 251 -23.88 -3.59 24.03
CA PRO A 251 -24.89 -4.46 23.44
C PRO A 251 -26.00 -3.66 22.74
N GLY A 252 -26.32 -4.02 21.49
CA GLY A 252 -27.28 -3.29 20.65
C GLY A 252 -26.71 -2.09 19.92
N SER A 253 -25.39 -1.82 19.99
CA SER A 253 -24.72 -0.84 19.11
C SER A 253 -24.50 -1.45 17.72
N PHE A 254 -24.45 -0.59 16.70
CA PHE A 254 -24.13 -0.93 15.31
C PHE A 254 -22.97 -0.03 14.83
N ALA A 255 -22.08 -0.62 14.02
CA ALA A 255 -20.96 0.07 13.39
C ALA A 255 -20.91 -0.26 11.91
#